data_77faa8178d304f7f421bcb842a318d21
#
_entry.id   77faa8178d304f7f421bcb842a318d21
#
_cell.length_a   1.000
_cell.length_b   1.000
_cell.length_c   1.000
_cell.angle_alpha   90.00
_cell.angle_beta   90.00
_cell.angle_gamma   90.00
#
_symmetry.space_group_name_H-M   'P 1'
#
loop_
_entity.id
_entity.type
_entity.pdbx_description
1 polymer ?
#
loop_
_entity_poly.entity_id
_entity_poly.type
_entity_poly.pdbx_seq_one_letter_code
_entity_poly.pdbx_strand_id
1 'polypeptide(L)'
;EVDGALVLQERNRRNIHLEDLSKPGLTIALGLAAAGVGHLITHDDAVVSQPDLGPTGYPTQLIGHPRIEALRALLAASPNQSLVSFGKRLQERHLDAVDCAILIAHQSMEPARYARWLNRDVPHLAVTCDSNGVSVSPLIVPGQSPCLLCLEKLRTDQDPAWPVLATQLLKTTKRMDDSASALFAGGIVLQKVLNRIDNFGEFEWQLENRTGYRLDSKTGLVTELVWPQWPECSCGATPEAQGA
;
A
#
# COMPACT_ATOMS: atom_id res chain seq x y z
N GLU A 1 25.76 15.37 -3.59
CA GLU A 1 24.49 16.12 -3.47
C GLU A 1 23.55 15.63 -4.55
N VAL A 2 22.38 15.10 -4.15
CA VAL A 2 21.41 14.56 -5.12
C VAL A 2 20.72 15.75 -5.80
N ASP A 3 20.71 15.78 -7.13
CA ASP A 3 20.00 16.81 -7.90
C ASP A 3 18.48 16.62 -7.75
N GLY A 4 17.83 17.55 -7.05
CA GLY A 4 16.39 17.51 -6.81
C GLY A 4 15.55 17.53 -8.11
N ALA A 5 16.07 18.14 -9.19
CA ALA A 5 15.38 18.13 -10.49
C ALA A 5 15.40 16.74 -11.13
N LEU A 6 16.48 16.00 -11.01
CA LEU A 6 16.56 14.61 -11.47
C LEU A 6 15.63 13.70 -10.68
N VAL A 7 15.56 13.87 -9.35
CA VAL A 7 14.64 13.10 -8.50
C VAL A 7 13.19 13.31 -8.96
N LEU A 8 12.77 14.55 -9.14
CA LEU A 8 11.41 14.86 -9.60
C LEU A 8 11.13 14.30 -11.00
N GLN A 9 12.11 14.36 -11.91
CA GLN A 9 11.98 13.79 -13.25
C GLN A 9 11.78 12.27 -13.20
N GLU A 10 12.52 11.58 -12.34
CA GLU A 10 12.36 10.13 -12.19
C GLU A 10 11.06 9.76 -11.50
N ARG A 11 10.64 10.47 -10.47
CA ARG A 11 9.33 10.26 -9.85
C ARG A 11 8.18 10.44 -10.86
N ASN A 12 8.32 11.42 -11.77
CA ASN A 12 7.31 11.68 -12.80
C ASN A 12 7.17 10.54 -13.82
N ARG A 13 8.19 9.69 -13.97
CA ARG A 13 8.15 8.51 -14.85
C ARG A 13 7.54 7.27 -14.20
N ARG A 14 7.32 7.29 -12.87
CA ARG A 14 6.90 6.11 -12.11
C ARG A 14 5.39 5.86 -12.20
N ASN A 15 5.08 4.58 -12.27
CA ASN A 15 3.72 4.04 -12.29
C ASN A 15 3.44 3.38 -10.94
N ILE A 16 2.60 3.96 -10.12
CA ILE A 16 2.23 3.40 -8.83
C ILE A 16 0.80 2.86 -8.88
N HIS A 17 0.66 1.58 -8.57
CA HIS A 17 -0.66 0.97 -8.45
C HIS A 17 -1.20 1.18 -7.04
N LEU A 18 -2.42 1.71 -6.96
CA LEU A 18 -3.14 1.93 -5.71
C LEU A 18 -4.52 1.26 -5.83
N GLU A 19 -4.70 0.18 -5.10
CA GLU A 19 -5.84 -0.72 -5.30
C GLU A 19 -7.18 -0.11 -4.91
N ASP A 20 -7.21 0.69 -3.85
CA ASP A 20 -8.40 1.25 -3.23
C ASP A 20 -8.19 2.76 -3.00
N LEU A 21 -9.22 3.55 -3.25
CA LEU A 21 -9.25 5.00 -3.06
C LEU A 21 -10.16 5.42 -1.88
N SER A 22 -10.33 4.55 -0.91
CA SER A 22 -10.90 4.90 0.39
C SER A 22 -10.07 5.99 1.09
N LYS A 23 -10.43 6.41 2.27
CA LYS A 23 -9.73 7.50 2.96
C LYS A 23 -8.20 7.31 3.04
N PRO A 24 -7.66 6.11 3.43
CA PRO A 24 -6.22 5.87 3.36
C PRO A 24 -5.66 5.96 1.93
N GLY A 25 -6.36 5.36 0.97
CA GLY A 25 -5.94 5.39 -0.43
C GLY A 25 -5.93 6.79 -1.03
N LEU A 26 -6.93 7.59 -0.74
CA LEU A 26 -6.96 8.99 -1.14
C LEU A 26 -5.78 9.77 -0.55
N THR A 27 -5.51 9.59 0.76
CA THR A 27 -4.39 10.27 1.44
C THR A 27 -3.06 9.90 0.79
N ILE A 28 -2.86 8.61 0.47
CA ILE A 28 -1.67 8.12 -0.23
C ILE A 28 -1.58 8.70 -1.64
N ALA A 29 -2.67 8.67 -2.41
CA ALA A 29 -2.71 9.18 -3.78
C ALA A 29 -2.34 10.65 -3.87
N LEU A 30 -2.94 11.48 -3.00
CA LEU A 30 -2.64 12.92 -2.94
C LEU A 30 -1.18 13.18 -2.53
N GLY A 31 -0.66 12.41 -1.57
CA GLY A 31 0.73 12.52 -1.14
C GLY A 31 1.72 12.13 -2.23
N LEU A 32 1.49 11.03 -2.95
CA LEU A 32 2.32 10.60 -4.09
C LEU A 32 2.33 11.65 -5.21
N ALA A 33 1.15 12.17 -5.54
CA ALA A 33 1.04 13.24 -6.54
C ALA A 33 1.78 14.51 -6.09
N ALA A 34 1.63 14.93 -4.83
CA ALA A 34 2.35 16.08 -4.28
C ALA A 34 3.86 15.87 -4.30
N ALA A 35 4.34 14.62 -4.13
CA ALA A 35 5.75 14.25 -4.21
C ALA A 35 6.29 14.15 -5.65
N GLY A 36 5.46 14.33 -6.69
CA GLY A 36 5.86 14.34 -8.09
C GLY A 36 5.74 13.00 -8.82
N VAL A 37 5.06 12.00 -8.24
CA VAL A 37 4.76 10.74 -8.94
C VAL A 37 3.86 11.04 -10.15
N GLY A 38 4.28 10.59 -11.34
CA GLY A 38 3.62 10.99 -12.59
C GLY A 38 2.37 10.19 -12.92
N HIS A 39 2.26 8.92 -12.50
CA HIS A 39 1.14 8.09 -12.88
C HIS A 39 0.62 7.21 -11.73
N LEU A 40 -0.65 7.32 -11.46
CA LEU A 40 -1.40 6.49 -10.51
C LEU A 40 -2.35 5.57 -11.27
N ILE A 41 -2.31 4.28 -10.98
CA ILE A 41 -3.17 3.26 -11.56
C ILE A 41 -4.07 2.71 -10.45
N THR A 42 -5.38 2.67 -10.65
CA THR A 42 -6.31 2.12 -9.64
C THR A 42 -7.28 1.12 -10.23
N HIS A 43 -7.77 0.21 -9.39
CA HIS A 43 -8.87 -0.70 -9.71
C HIS A 43 -10.15 -0.39 -8.92
N ASP A 44 -10.16 0.70 -8.15
CA ASP A 44 -11.32 1.12 -7.36
C ASP A 44 -12.45 1.61 -8.29
N ASP A 45 -13.55 0.89 -8.31
CA ASP A 45 -14.78 1.24 -9.04
C ASP A 45 -15.89 1.74 -8.11
N ALA A 46 -15.58 1.97 -6.83
CA ALA A 46 -16.53 2.47 -5.85
C ALA A 46 -16.84 3.95 -6.07
N VAL A 47 -17.95 4.38 -5.50
CA VAL A 47 -18.34 5.78 -5.44
C VAL A 47 -17.98 6.38 -4.07
N VAL A 48 -17.77 7.68 -4.04
CA VAL A 48 -17.59 8.42 -2.80
C VAL A 48 -18.85 8.32 -1.96
N SER A 49 -18.70 7.89 -0.73
CA SER A 49 -19.78 7.66 0.22
C SER A 49 -19.54 8.42 1.53
N GLN A 50 -20.54 8.42 2.40
CA GLN A 50 -20.46 9.17 3.67
C GLN A 50 -19.18 8.88 4.50
N PRO A 51 -18.71 7.62 4.66
CA PRO A 51 -17.47 7.33 5.36
C PRO A 51 -16.20 7.92 4.71
N ASP A 52 -16.26 8.24 3.43
CA ASP A 52 -15.12 8.81 2.69
C ASP A 52 -14.93 10.31 2.91
N LEU A 53 -15.95 10.99 3.45
CA LEU A 53 -15.95 12.42 3.60
C LEU A 53 -15.10 12.90 4.78
N GLY A 54 -14.69 14.16 4.74
CA GLY A 54 -14.04 14.85 5.84
C GLY A 54 -12.82 15.67 5.42
N PRO A 55 -12.17 16.34 6.37
CA PRO A 55 -11.00 17.19 6.08
C PRO A 55 -9.83 16.44 5.44
N THR A 56 -9.68 15.16 5.76
CA THR A 56 -8.65 14.26 5.20
C THR A 56 -9.23 13.28 4.17
N GLY A 57 -10.47 13.49 3.77
CA GLY A 57 -11.21 12.67 2.82
C GLY A 57 -11.69 13.48 1.62
N TYR A 58 -12.73 12.98 0.97
CA TYR A 58 -13.35 13.68 -0.14
C TYR A 58 -14.20 14.85 0.34
N PRO A 59 -14.27 15.96 -0.41
CA PRO A 59 -15.24 17.02 -0.20
C PRO A 59 -16.68 16.53 -0.36
N THR A 60 -17.61 17.12 0.38
CA THR A 60 -19.03 16.71 0.40
C THR A 60 -19.68 16.77 -0.99
N GLN A 61 -19.22 17.71 -1.83
CA GLN A 61 -19.74 17.89 -3.19
C GLN A 61 -19.46 16.71 -4.12
N LEU A 62 -18.50 15.84 -3.76
CA LEU A 62 -18.12 14.68 -4.56
C LEU A 62 -18.85 13.40 -4.15
N ILE A 63 -19.77 13.45 -3.19
CA ILE A 63 -20.56 12.29 -2.79
C ILE A 63 -21.34 11.72 -3.99
N GLY A 64 -21.31 10.40 -4.16
CA GLY A 64 -21.96 9.71 -5.28
C GLY A 64 -21.15 9.70 -6.58
N HIS A 65 -20.07 10.47 -6.70
CA HIS A 65 -19.17 10.40 -7.86
C HIS A 65 -18.24 9.17 -7.75
N PRO A 66 -17.85 8.56 -8.90
CA PRO A 66 -16.79 7.55 -8.89
C PRO A 66 -15.52 8.09 -8.23
N ARG A 67 -14.91 7.33 -7.30
CA ARG A 67 -13.72 7.77 -6.56
C ARG A 67 -12.55 8.12 -7.48
N ILE A 68 -12.41 7.43 -8.60
CA ILE A 68 -11.37 7.74 -9.59
C ILE A 68 -11.60 9.12 -10.24
N GLU A 69 -12.82 9.49 -10.52
CA GLU A 69 -13.15 10.80 -11.10
C GLU A 69 -13.01 11.90 -10.06
N ALA A 70 -13.43 11.61 -8.83
CA ALA A 70 -13.22 12.50 -7.69
C ALA A 70 -11.73 12.77 -7.43
N LEU A 71 -10.88 11.73 -7.48
CA LEU A 71 -9.42 11.89 -7.37
C LEU A 71 -8.87 12.73 -8.53
N ARG A 72 -9.29 12.49 -9.76
CA ARG A 72 -8.87 13.31 -10.92
C ARG A 72 -9.23 14.78 -10.75
N ALA A 73 -10.43 15.07 -10.25
CA ALA A 73 -10.86 16.44 -9.98
C ALA A 73 -10.01 17.11 -8.90
N LEU A 74 -9.63 16.40 -7.84
CA LEU A 74 -8.76 16.91 -6.79
C LEU A 74 -7.33 17.17 -7.31
N LEU A 75 -6.81 16.27 -8.14
CA LEU A 75 -5.45 16.41 -8.71
C LEU A 75 -5.37 17.46 -9.81
N ALA A 76 -6.46 17.77 -10.50
CA ALA A 76 -6.49 18.84 -11.50
C ALA A 76 -6.19 20.23 -10.90
N ALA A 77 -6.43 20.41 -9.59
CA ALA A 77 -6.08 21.62 -8.86
C ALA A 77 -4.63 21.63 -8.32
N SER A 78 -3.89 20.51 -8.49
CA SER A 78 -2.51 20.37 -8.04
C SER A 78 -1.53 20.90 -9.10
N PRO A 79 -0.43 21.54 -8.69
CA PRO A 79 0.63 21.95 -9.63
C PRO A 79 1.31 20.75 -10.31
N ASN A 80 1.33 19.59 -9.68
CA ASN A 80 1.85 18.34 -10.22
C ASN A 80 0.67 17.55 -10.82
N GLN A 81 0.57 17.55 -12.14
CA GLN A 81 -0.50 16.87 -12.87
C GLN A 81 -0.20 15.37 -13.01
N SER A 82 -0.42 14.61 -11.94
CA SER A 82 -0.35 13.14 -12.03
C SER A 82 -1.49 12.60 -12.88
N LEU A 83 -1.17 11.68 -13.79
CA LEU A 83 -2.17 10.94 -14.56
C LEU A 83 -2.82 9.87 -13.67
N VAL A 84 -4.14 9.72 -13.77
CA VAL A 84 -4.87 8.66 -13.07
C VAL A 84 -5.55 7.77 -14.11
N SER A 85 -5.19 6.49 -14.11
CA SER A 85 -5.74 5.49 -15.01
C SER A 85 -6.54 4.43 -14.26
N PHE A 86 -7.62 3.95 -14.91
CA PHE A 86 -8.42 2.85 -14.37
C PHE A 86 -7.86 1.51 -14.86
N GLY A 87 -7.32 0.71 -13.96
CA GLY A 87 -6.59 -0.51 -14.27
C GLY A 87 -7.40 -1.58 -15.02
N LYS A 88 -8.74 -1.63 -14.84
CA LYS A 88 -9.63 -2.54 -15.59
C LYS A 88 -9.67 -2.23 -17.12
N ARG A 89 -9.29 -1.03 -17.52
CA ARG A 89 -9.20 -0.63 -18.94
C ARG A 89 -7.80 -0.84 -19.51
N LEU A 90 -6.82 -1.12 -18.65
CA LEU A 90 -5.47 -1.41 -19.04
C LEU A 90 -5.35 -2.90 -19.38
N GLN A 91 -4.60 -3.22 -20.44
CA GLN A 91 -4.23 -4.59 -20.73
C GLN A 91 -3.24 -5.09 -19.66
N GLU A 92 -3.17 -6.39 -19.42
CA GLU A 92 -2.27 -6.97 -18.41
C GLU A 92 -0.81 -6.53 -18.57
N ARG A 93 -0.34 -6.34 -19.80
CA ARG A 93 0.99 -5.81 -20.11
C ARG A 93 1.30 -4.44 -19.48
N HIS A 94 0.29 -3.63 -19.18
CA HIS A 94 0.49 -2.34 -18.52
C HIS A 94 0.66 -2.49 -17.01
N LEU A 95 0.23 -3.61 -16.45
CA LEU A 95 0.46 -3.95 -15.06
C LEU A 95 1.90 -4.43 -14.82
N ASP A 96 2.56 -4.95 -15.84
CA ASP A 96 3.98 -5.31 -15.79
C ASP A 96 4.90 -4.06 -15.74
N ALA A 97 4.36 -2.89 -16.09
CA ALA A 97 5.08 -1.61 -16.00
C ALA A 97 4.85 -0.88 -14.65
N VAL A 98 4.23 -1.54 -13.67
CA VAL A 98 4.03 -0.97 -12.32
C VAL A 98 5.33 -1.04 -11.53
N ASP A 99 5.80 0.09 -11.04
CA ASP A 99 7.03 0.16 -10.23
C ASP A 99 6.80 -0.25 -8.78
N CYS A 100 5.61 0.00 -8.24
CA CYS A 100 5.21 -0.42 -6.89
C CYS A 100 3.69 -0.52 -6.79
N ALA A 101 3.20 -1.53 -6.05
CA ALA A 101 1.78 -1.69 -5.78
C ALA A 101 1.45 -1.49 -4.30
N ILE A 102 0.36 -0.79 -4.03
CA ILE A 102 -0.15 -0.50 -2.69
C ILE A 102 -1.51 -1.16 -2.56
N LEU A 103 -1.59 -2.13 -1.65
CA LEU A 103 -2.82 -2.87 -1.35
C LEU A 103 -3.44 -2.30 -0.07
N ILE A 104 -4.75 -2.12 -0.09
CA ILE A 104 -5.48 -1.65 1.09
C ILE A 104 -6.59 -2.64 1.43
N ALA A 105 -6.58 -3.13 2.65
CA ALA A 105 -7.58 -4.07 3.14
C ALA A 105 -8.29 -3.54 4.38
N HIS A 106 -9.55 -3.92 4.50
CA HIS A 106 -10.34 -3.69 5.70
C HIS A 106 -10.54 -5.05 6.37
N GLN A 107 -9.97 -5.22 7.57
CA GLN A 107 -9.95 -6.40 8.42
C GLN A 107 -8.97 -7.50 7.96
N SER A 108 -9.11 -8.06 6.77
CA SER A 108 -8.26 -9.13 6.24
C SER A 108 -8.03 -8.92 4.75
N MET A 109 -6.97 -9.54 4.22
CA MET A 109 -6.60 -9.43 2.81
C MET A 109 -6.70 -10.80 2.13
N GLU A 110 -7.40 -10.84 0.99
CA GLU A 110 -7.48 -12.04 0.17
C GLU A 110 -6.11 -12.37 -0.44
N PRO A 111 -5.63 -13.62 -0.32
CA PRO A 111 -4.31 -14.01 -0.84
C PRO A 111 -4.10 -13.74 -2.33
N ALA A 112 -5.13 -13.89 -3.17
CA ALA A 112 -5.05 -13.64 -4.59
C ALA A 112 -4.63 -12.20 -4.94
N ARG A 113 -4.96 -11.23 -4.07
CA ARG A 113 -4.65 -9.81 -4.28
C ARG A 113 -3.14 -9.55 -4.25
N TYR A 114 -2.41 -10.11 -3.29
CA TYR A 114 -0.96 -9.92 -3.20
C TYR A 114 -0.17 -10.93 -4.05
N ALA A 115 -0.68 -12.14 -4.24
CA ALA A 115 -0.04 -13.15 -5.10
C ALA A 115 0.15 -12.66 -6.53
N ARG A 116 -0.78 -11.86 -7.03
CA ARG A 116 -0.69 -11.25 -8.36
C ARG A 116 0.58 -10.38 -8.55
N TRP A 117 1.00 -9.64 -7.52
CA TRP A 117 2.18 -8.79 -7.56
C TRP A 117 3.46 -9.56 -7.31
N LEU A 118 3.40 -10.55 -6.41
CA LEU A 118 4.50 -11.47 -6.17
C LEU A 118 4.88 -12.23 -7.46
N ASN A 119 3.88 -12.72 -8.21
CA ASN A 119 4.08 -13.45 -9.46
C ASN A 119 4.58 -12.59 -10.64
N ARG A 120 4.53 -11.26 -10.51
CA ARG A 120 5.02 -10.31 -11.50
C ARG A 120 6.34 -9.65 -11.09
N ASP A 121 6.94 -10.10 -10.01
CA ASP A 121 8.14 -9.48 -9.42
C ASP A 121 7.99 -7.98 -9.14
N VAL A 122 6.75 -7.53 -8.89
CA VAL A 122 6.47 -6.12 -8.59
C VAL A 122 6.59 -5.88 -7.09
N PRO A 123 7.43 -4.92 -6.65
CA PRO A 123 7.47 -4.47 -5.27
C PRO A 123 6.09 -4.01 -4.80
N HIS A 124 5.71 -4.42 -3.59
CA HIS A 124 4.39 -4.08 -3.08
C HIS A 124 4.37 -3.98 -1.55
N LEU A 125 3.37 -3.31 -1.03
CA LEU A 125 3.10 -3.24 0.41
C LEU A 125 1.61 -3.27 0.68
N ALA A 126 1.26 -3.57 1.93
CA ALA A 126 -0.13 -3.69 2.38
C ALA A 126 -0.42 -2.73 3.52
N VAL A 127 -1.55 -2.05 3.43
CA VAL A 127 -2.20 -1.32 4.50
C VAL A 127 -3.42 -2.13 4.94
N THR A 128 -3.51 -2.47 6.21
CA THR A 128 -4.67 -3.19 6.76
C THR A 128 -5.29 -2.37 7.89
N CYS A 129 -6.52 -1.92 7.67
CA CYS A 129 -7.32 -1.23 8.68
C CYS A 129 -8.22 -2.25 9.38
N ASP A 130 -8.17 -2.32 10.70
CA ASP A 130 -9.03 -3.18 11.51
C ASP A 130 -9.69 -2.41 12.66
N SER A 131 -10.47 -3.10 13.51
CA SER A 131 -11.20 -2.47 14.62
C SER A 131 -10.31 -1.87 15.71
N ASN A 132 -9.02 -2.17 15.70
CA ASN A 132 -8.05 -1.73 16.71
C ASN A 132 -7.02 -0.74 16.15
N GLY A 133 -7.07 -0.44 14.84
CA GLY A 133 -6.17 0.53 14.24
C GLY A 133 -5.76 0.21 12.81
N VAL A 134 -4.54 0.53 12.45
CA VAL A 134 -4.01 0.32 11.10
C VAL A 134 -2.59 -0.26 11.15
N SER A 135 -2.33 -1.20 10.27
CA SER A 135 -1.00 -1.76 10.05
C SER A 135 -0.52 -1.43 8.64
N VAL A 136 0.76 -1.07 8.52
CA VAL A 136 1.47 -0.94 7.24
C VAL A 136 2.57 -1.98 7.21
N SER A 137 2.57 -2.81 6.20
CA SER A 137 3.58 -3.86 6.04
C SER A 137 4.98 -3.28 5.76
N PRO A 138 6.05 -4.06 5.91
CA PRO A 138 7.29 -3.79 5.18
C PRO A 138 7.02 -3.62 3.69
N LEU A 139 7.93 -2.98 2.97
CA LEU A 139 7.95 -3.05 1.52
C LEU A 139 8.43 -4.45 1.11
N ILE A 140 7.56 -5.18 0.43
CA ILE A 140 7.85 -6.53 -0.06
C ILE A 140 8.49 -6.41 -1.43
N VAL A 141 9.70 -6.95 -1.56
CA VAL A 141 10.35 -7.11 -2.85
C VAL A 141 10.50 -8.59 -3.13
N PRO A 142 9.82 -9.08 -4.18
CA PRO A 142 9.83 -10.49 -4.52
C PRO A 142 11.24 -11.06 -4.64
N GLY A 143 11.46 -12.25 -4.11
CA GLY A 143 12.77 -12.90 -4.10
C GLY A 143 13.80 -12.37 -3.08
N GLN A 144 13.51 -11.23 -2.41
CA GLN A 144 14.46 -10.56 -1.51
C GLN A 144 13.94 -10.34 -0.08
N SER A 145 12.64 -10.28 0.10
CA SER A 145 12.03 -10.07 1.41
C SER A 145 10.94 -11.08 1.71
N PRO A 146 10.59 -11.29 3.00
CA PRO A 146 9.41 -12.05 3.37
C PRO A 146 8.15 -11.49 2.71
N CYS A 147 7.29 -12.36 2.19
CA CYS A 147 6.05 -11.96 1.54
C CYS A 147 4.85 -11.92 2.51
N LEU A 148 3.69 -11.46 2.05
CA LEU A 148 2.48 -11.44 2.87
C LEU A 148 2.01 -12.84 3.29
N LEU A 149 2.30 -13.88 2.51
CA LEU A 149 2.01 -15.26 2.92
C LEU A 149 2.86 -15.68 4.13
N CYS A 150 4.12 -15.24 4.22
CA CYS A 150 4.94 -15.49 5.42
C CYS A 150 4.25 -14.95 6.67
N LEU A 151 3.69 -13.73 6.61
CA LEU A 151 2.93 -13.15 7.72
C LEU A 151 1.70 -13.98 8.08
N GLU A 152 0.93 -14.42 7.09
CA GLU A 152 -0.28 -15.22 7.33
C GLU A 152 0.07 -16.57 7.97
N LYS A 153 1.17 -17.18 7.58
CA LYS A 153 1.69 -18.40 8.20
C LYS A 153 2.12 -18.17 9.65
N LEU A 154 2.87 -17.10 9.91
CA LEU A 154 3.28 -16.75 11.27
C LEU A 154 2.08 -16.47 12.20
N ARG A 155 1.05 -15.81 11.67
CA ARG A 155 -0.20 -15.61 12.41
C ARG A 155 -0.91 -16.93 12.71
N THR A 156 -0.90 -17.88 11.76
CA THR A 156 -1.49 -19.20 11.95
C THR A 156 -0.74 -20.01 13.02
N ASP A 157 0.58 -19.85 13.11
CA ASP A 157 1.37 -20.49 14.16
C ASP A 157 1.08 -19.92 15.55
N GLN A 158 0.86 -18.61 15.61
CA GLN A 158 0.49 -17.93 16.86
C GLN A 158 -0.93 -18.25 17.30
N ASP A 159 -1.83 -18.38 16.34
CA ASP A 159 -3.25 -18.71 16.55
C ASP A 159 -3.75 -19.64 15.43
N PRO A 160 -3.89 -20.95 15.71
CA PRO A 160 -4.41 -21.93 14.74
C PRO A 160 -5.82 -21.62 14.23
N ALA A 161 -6.61 -20.79 14.92
CA ALA A 161 -7.92 -20.33 14.47
C ALA A 161 -7.84 -19.21 13.42
N TRP A 162 -6.65 -18.60 13.23
CA TRP A 162 -6.48 -17.47 12.33
C TRP A 162 -7.00 -17.69 10.91
N PRO A 163 -6.78 -18.82 10.21
CA PRO A 163 -7.29 -19.01 8.84
C PRO A 163 -8.83 -18.94 8.77
N VAL A 164 -9.52 -19.46 9.78
CA VAL A 164 -11.00 -19.40 9.87
C VAL A 164 -11.45 -17.97 10.13
N LEU A 165 -10.81 -17.29 11.08
CA LEU A 165 -11.09 -15.89 11.40
C LEU A 165 -10.84 -14.98 10.20
N ALA A 166 -9.71 -15.14 9.53
CA ALA A 166 -9.36 -14.37 8.32
C ALA A 166 -10.42 -14.53 7.23
N THR A 167 -10.89 -15.78 6.99
CA THR A 167 -11.95 -16.06 6.02
C THR A 167 -13.28 -15.40 6.39
N GLN A 168 -13.62 -15.35 7.66
CA GLN A 168 -14.82 -14.65 8.14
C GLN A 168 -14.68 -13.12 7.97
N LEU A 169 -13.50 -12.58 8.28
CA LEU A 169 -13.20 -11.17 8.16
C LEU A 169 -13.25 -10.68 6.70
N LEU A 170 -12.87 -11.52 5.73
CA LEU A 170 -13.02 -11.20 4.29
C LEU A 170 -14.47 -10.94 3.87
N LYS A 171 -15.45 -11.53 4.56
CA LYS A 171 -16.87 -11.32 4.29
C LYS A 171 -17.42 -10.04 4.91
N THR A 172 -16.64 -9.37 5.74
CA THR A 172 -17.06 -8.16 6.43
C THR A 172 -16.98 -6.97 5.47
N THR A 173 -18.11 -6.32 5.25
CA THR A 173 -18.21 -5.12 4.42
C THR A 173 -17.92 -3.83 5.19
N LYS A 174 -17.77 -3.93 6.52
CA LYS A 174 -17.56 -2.77 7.39
C LYS A 174 -16.16 -2.21 7.20
N ARG A 175 -16.09 -0.96 6.77
CA ARG A 175 -14.85 -0.20 6.70
C ARG A 175 -14.43 0.26 8.09
N MET A 176 -13.12 0.22 8.35
CA MET A 176 -12.51 0.52 9.65
C MET A 176 -11.45 1.60 9.54
N ASP A 177 -11.61 2.50 8.55
CA ASP A 177 -10.69 3.59 8.32
C ASP A 177 -11.20 4.89 8.97
N ASP A 178 -10.40 5.46 9.84
CA ASP A 178 -10.57 6.79 10.40
C ASP A 178 -9.49 7.74 9.87
N SER A 179 -9.62 9.05 10.18
CA SER A 179 -8.69 10.06 9.67
C SER A 179 -7.28 9.92 10.24
N ALA A 180 -7.13 9.55 11.51
CA ALA A 180 -5.82 9.39 12.13
C ALA A 180 -5.07 8.20 11.54
N SER A 181 -5.77 7.05 11.39
CA SER A 181 -5.25 5.84 10.74
C SER A 181 -4.86 6.12 9.28
N ALA A 182 -5.68 6.88 8.54
CA ALA A 182 -5.39 7.24 7.15
C ALA A 182 -4.13 8.11 7.02
N LEU A 183 -3.97 9.13 7.88
CA LEU A 183 -2.79 10.00 7.90
C LEU A 183 -1.53 9.24 8.30
N PHE A 184 -1.61 8.40 9.33
CA PHE A 184 -0.48 7.58 9.76
C PHE A 184 -0.04 6.63 8.64
N ALA A 185 -0.97 5.85 8.09
CA ALA A 185 -0.67 4.93 7.00
C ALA A 185 -0.13 5.67 5.78
N GLY A 186 -0.73 6.81 5.43
CA GLY A 186 -0.29 7.66 4.34
C GLY A 186 1.17 8.09 4.48
N GLY A 187 1.57 8.60 5.64
CA GLY A 187 2.95 9.01 5.90
C GLY A 187 3.96 7.88 5.77
N ILE A 188 3.67 6.72 6.37
CA ILE A 188 4.55 5.54 6.31
C ILE A 188 4.65 5.01 4.88
N VAL A 189 3.52 4.87 4.17
CA VAL A 189 3.51 4.38 2.78
C VAL A 189 4.29 5.31 1.87
N LEU A 190 4.07 6.62 1.98
CA LEU A 190 4.82 7.61 1.19
C LEU A 190 6.32 7.47 1.41
N GLN A 191 6.77 7.42 2.67
CA GLN A 191 8.19 7.26 3.00
C GLN A 191 8.79 6.02 2.33
N LYS A 192 8.10 4.86 2.45
CA LYS A 192 8.58 3.59 1.89
C LYS A 192 8.61 3.60 0.37
N VAL A 193 7.56 4.10 -0.28
CA VAL A 193 7.46 4.15 -1.74
C VAL A 193 8.48 5.13 -2.31
N LEU A 194 8.58 6.33 -1.75
CA LEU A 194 9.54 7.33 -2.22
C LEU A 194 10.98 6.88 -2.04
N ASN A 195 11.32 6.29 -0.89
CA ASN A 195 12.65 5.70 -0.69
C ASN A 195 12.97 4.64 -1.75
N ARG A 196 11.97 3.84 -2.16
CA ARG A 196 12.16 2.81 -3.18
C ARG A 196 12.39 3.38 -4.57
N ILE A 197 11.64 4.41 -4.96
CA ILE A 197 11.73 4.98 -6.32
C ILE A 197 12.85 6.01 -6.49
N ASP A 198 13.34 6.62 -5.40
CA ASP A 198 14.42 7.60 -5.41
C ASP A 198 15.80 6.94 -5.36
N ASN A 199 15.91 5.70 -4.91
CA ASN A 199 17.17 4.98 -4.84
C ASN A 199 17.50 4.35 -6.20
N PHE A 200 18.26 5.09 -7.01
CA PHE A 200 18.71 4.70 -8.34
C PHE A 200 19.81 3.61 -8.28
N GLY A 201 19.37 2.35 -8.13
CA GLY A 201 20.26 1.20 -8.41
C GLY A 201 21.08 0.64 -7.26
N GLU A 202 21.33 1.36 -6.19
CA GLU A 202 22.04 0.87 -5.00
C GLU A 202 21.08 0.81 -3.80
N PHE A 203 20.23 -0.19 -3.80
CA PHE A 203 19.38 -0.43 -2.67
C PHE A 203 20.07 -1.42 -1.72
N GLU A 204 20.84 -0.91 -0.76
CA GLU A 204 21.21 -1.72 0.40
C GLU A 204 19.94 -2.09 1.16
N TRP A 205 19.61 -3.38 1.15
CA TRP A 205 18.53 -3.97 1.93
C TRP A 205 18.85 -3.84 3.40
N GLN A 206 18.57 -2.66 3.95
CA GLN A 206 18.69 -2.42 5.37
C GLN A 206 17.47 -2.97 6.10
N LEU A 207 17.66 -3.26 7.38
CA LEU A 207 16.62 -3.76 8.29
C LEU A 207 15.34 -2.92 8.26
N GLU A 208 15.45 -1.64 7.96
CA GLU A 208 14.35 -0.67 7.81
C GLU A 208 13.27 -1.10 6.79
N ASN A 209 13.65 -1.83 5.75
CA ASN A 209 12.70 -2.29 4.76
C ASN A 209 11.94 -3.56 5.19
N ARG A 210 12.44 -4.26 6.20
CA ARG A 210 11.77 -5.42 6.81
C ARG A 210 10.80 -5.03 7.92
N THR A 211 10.78 -3.76 8.30
CA THR A 211 9.95 -3.27 9.38
C THR A 211 8.64 -2.73 8.83
N GLY A 212 7.54 -3.28 9.30
CA GLY A 212 6.22 -2.69 9.19
C GLY A 212 5.90 -1.86 10.43
N TYR A 213 4.75 -1.24 10.46
CA TYR A 213 4.30 -0.44 11.60
C TYR A 213 2.82 -0.68 11.88
N ARG A 214 2.46 -0.64 13.14
CA ARG A 214 1.07 -0.68 13.59
C ARG A 214 0.78 0.51 14.50
N LEU A 215 -0.28 1.22 14.20
CA LEU A 215 -0.90 2.19 15.10
C LEU A 215 -2.10 1.55 15.78
N ASP A 216 -2.11 1.51 17.10
CA ASP A 216 -3.30 1.18 17.88
C ASP A 216 -4.17 2.44 18.04
N SER A 217 -5.40 2.40 17.53
CA SER A 217 -6.29 3.58 17.49
C SER A 217 -6.85 3.98 18.85
N LYS A 218 -6.80 3.09 19.86
CA LYS A 218 -7.29 3.38 21.21
C LYS A 218 -6.25 4.07 22.07
N THR A 219 -5.00 3.64 21.94
CA THR A 219 -3.90 4.12 22.79
C THR A 219 -3.02 5.14 22.09
N GLY A 220 -3.04 5.18 20.75
CA GLY A 220 -2.09 5.95 19.94
C GLY A 220 -0.69 5.35 19.90
N LEU A 221 -0.50 4.14 20.47
CA LEU A 221 0.81 3.48 20.48
C LEU A 221 1.18 3.02 19.05
N VAL A 222 2.40 3.36 18.66
CA VAL A 222 3.01 2.85 17.42
C VAL A 222 3.97 1.71 17.78
N THR A 223 3.77 0.58 17.13
CA THR A 223 4.59 -0.61 17.30
C THR A 223 5.25 -0.99 15.99
N GLU A 224 6.53 -1.35 16.03
CA GLU A 224 7.24 -1.95 14.92
C GLU A 224 6.82 -3.40 14.71
N LEU A 225 6.66 -3.79 13.46
CA LEU A 225 6.32 -5.14 13.04
C LEU A 225 7.48 -5.70 12.20
N VAL A 226 8.31 -6.52 12.82
CA VAL A 226 9.39 -7.23 12.12
C VAL A 226 8.84 -8.56 11.63
N TRP A 227 8.98 -8.82 10.33
CA TRP A 227 8.47 -10.03 9.70
C TRP A 227 9.60 -10.96 9.31
N PRO A 228 9.79 -12.07 10.03
CA PRO A 228 10.71 -13.11 9.59
C PRO A 228 10.13 -13.86 8.37
N GLN A 229 11.01 -14.43 7.59
CA GLN A 229 10.62 -15.37 6.55
C GLN A 229 10.05 -16.64 7.19
N TRP A 230 8.91 -17.10 6.65
CA TRP A 230 8.44 -18.45 6.97
C TRP A 230 9.36 -19.49 6.31
N PRO A 231 9.91 -20.46 7.06
CA PRO A 231 10.95 -21.36 6.54
C PRO A 231 10.54 -22.17 5.29
N GLU A 232 9.27 -22.54 5.21
CA GLU A 232 8.70 -23.34 4.12
C GLU A 232 8.04 -22.49 3.01
N CYS A 233 8.22 -21.17 3.05
CA CYS A 233 7.62 -20.30 2.04
C CYS A 233 8.45 -20.29 0.76
N SER A 234 7.79 -20.55 -0.37
CA SER A 234 8.40 -20.52 -1.70
C SER A 234 8.61 -19.11 -2.27
N CYS A 235 8.54 -18.05 -1.45
CA CYS A 235 8.69 -16.68 -1.93
C CYS A 235 10.11 -16.32 -2.42
N GLY A 236 11.06 -17.26 -2.32
CA GLY A 236 12.43 -17.09 -2.83
C GLY A 236 13.34 -16.21 -1.97
N ALA A 237 12.85 -15.66 -0.85
CA ALA A 237 13.71 -14.95 0.08
C ALA A 237 14.74 -15.93 0.67
N THR A 238 16.02 -15.72 0.39
CA THR A 238 17.08 -16.53 1.02
C THR A 238 17.13 -16.21 2.50
N PRO A 239 17.20 -17.23 3.40
CA PRO A 239 17.53 -16.97 4.79
C PRO A 239 18.88 -16.27 4.83
N GLU A 240 18.99 -15.17 5.57
CA GLU A 240 20.31 -14.64 5.88
C GLU A 240 21.13 -15.75 6.51
N ALA A 241 22.35 -15.96 6.01
CA ALA A 241 23.34 -16.71 6.73
C ALA A 241 23.44 -16.04 8.10
N GLN A 242 22.95 -16.71 9.15
CA GLN A 242 23.11 -16.25 10.51
C GLN A 242 24.61 -16.09 10.70
N GLY A 243 25.04 -14.84 10.76
CA GLY A 243 26.44 -14.50 10.94
C GLY A 243 26.95 -15.22 12.19
N ALA A 244 27.96 -16.01 11.99
CA ALA A 244 28.76 -16.66 13.01
C ALA A 244 29.47 -15.59 13.85
#